data_b84e75dc8ee52dbb1bc11f6880a006ef
#
_entry.id   b84e75dc8ee52dbb1bc11f6880a006ef
#
_cell.length_a   1.000
_cell.length_b   1.000
_cell.length_c   1.000
_cell.angle_alpha   90.00
_cell.angle_beta   90.00
_cell.angle_gamma   90.00
#
_symmetry.space_group_name_H-M   'P 1'
#
loop_
_entity.id
_entity.type
_entity.pdbx_description
1 polymer ?
#
loop_
_entity_poly.entity_id
_entity_poly.type
_entity_poly.pdbx_seq_one_letter_code
_entity_poly.pdbx_strand_id
1 'polypeptide(L)'
;MRIAATGRPSEFGPYPLHGSEGHRRRGFTLIELLVVIAIIAILAAMLLPALSKSKKKAQGISCLNNLKQVQLALVMYADDNDGHLAENRGSMITSNAWITGNLSWDLPPQAPNLDNTNTANLVAGEIGPYVAKTAGAFKCPADNYPGARGPRVRSISMNGFMGDVDNINGKGNLNPGWKRFLRVSDLVAPGPSLTWVLLDEHPDSINDGFFSVLMAGNVWTDVPASYHNGACGFSFADGHAEIKRWRDANTLQPVLHINPSAGNQKSAFFDLPWIQQRTSAK
;
A
#
# COMPACT_ATOMS: atom_id res chain seq x y z
N MET A 1 50.92 41.74 -77.35
CA MET A 1 50.89 42.98 -76.56
C MET A 1 51.23 42.59 -75.11
N ARG A 2 52.40 42.97 -74.62
CA ARG A 2 52.96 42.60 -73.31
C ARG A 2 52.42 43.58 -72.28
N ILE A 3 51.99 43.06 -71.12
CA ILE A 3 51.81 43.85 -69.92
C ILE A 3 52.48 43.16 -68.80
N ALA A 4 53.46 43.79 -68.21
CA ALA A 4 54.27 43.36 -67.09
C ALA A 4 53.47 43.55 -65.78
N ALA A 5 53.52 42.57 -64.86
CA ALA A 5 53.07 42.69 -63.55
C ALA A 5 54.25 42.71 -62.55
N THR A 6 54.43 43.84 -61.87
CA THR A 6 55.39 44.04 -60.80
C THR A 6 54.74 43.60 -59.50
N GLY A 7 55.15 42.48 -58.95
CA GLY A 7 54.77 42.03 -57.58
C GLY A 7 55.88 42.43 -56.59
N ARG A 8 55.46 43.15 -55.53
CA ARG A 8 56.34 43.39 -54.36
C ARG A 8 56.25 42.22 -53.40
N PRO A 9 57.33 41.72 -52.78
CA PRO A 9 57.25 40.75 -51.72
C PRO A 9 56.76 41.40 -50.39
N SER A 10 55.76 40.79 -49.77
CA SER A 10 55.30 41.20 -48.44
C SER A 10 56.22 40.50 -47.41
N GLU A 11 56.90 41.27 -46.62
CA GLU A 11 57.60 40.80 -45.40
C GLU A 11 56.59 40.34 -44.35
N PHE A 12 56.57 39.04 -44.11
CA PHE A 12 55.92 38.50 -42.91
C PHE A 12 56.91 38.51 -41.74
N GLY A 13 56.68 39.43 -40.80
CA GLY A 13 57.37 39.47 -39.52
C GLY A 13 56.96 38.24 -38.64
N PRO A 14 57.85 37.79 -37.74
CA PRO A 14 57.55 36.66 -36.88
C PRO A 14 56.47 37.06 -35.85
N TYR A 15 55.36 36.28 -35.80
CA TYR A 15 54.37 36.39 -34.77
C TYR A 15 54.97 35.97 -33.44
N PRO A 16 54.74 36.70 -32.31
CA PRO A 16 55.18 36.28 -31.00
C PRO A 16 54.36 35.08 -30.57
N LEU A 17 55.07 33.97 -30.27
CA LEU A 17 54.45 32.81 -29.63
C LEU A 17 54.00 33.22 -28.24
N HIS A 18 52.68 33.31 -28.07
CA HIS A 18 52.09 33.42 -26.73
C HIS A 18 52.45 32.16 -25.98
N GLY A 19 53.30 32.30 -24.94
CA GLY A 19 53.59 31.24 -23.99
C GLY A 19 52.27 30.81 -23.33
N SER A 20 51.88 29.58 -23.55
CA SER A 20 50.82 28.95 -22.79
C SER A 20 51.30 28.87 -21.32
N GLU A 21 50.74 29.71 -20.47
CA GLU A 21 50.86 29.54 -19.03
C GLU A 21 50.29 28.16 -18.69
N GLY A 22 51.16 27.21 -18.46
CA GLY A 22 50.84 25.86 -18.03
C GLY A 22 50.15 25.94 -16.66
N HIS A 23 48.82 25.90 -16.66
CA HIS A 23 48.06 25.66 -15.45
C HIS A 23 48.56 24.35 -14.86
N ARG A 24 49.41 24.42 -13.82
CA ARG A 24 49.79 23.24 -13.04
C ARG A 24 48.51 22.64 -12.47
N ARG A 25 48.00 21.58 -13.12
CA ARG A 25 46.95 20.74 -12.58
C ARG A 25 47.50 20.11 -11.31
N ARG A 26 47.00 20.57 -10.15
CA ARG A 26 47.33 19.93 -8.88
C ARG A 26 46.79 18.50 -8.96
N GLY A 27 47.65 17.53 -8.93
CA GLY A 27 47.27 16.12 -8.88
C GLY A 27 46.63 15.83 -7.51
N PHE A 28 45.55 15.09 -7.55
CA PHE A 28 44.82 14.66 -6.33
C PHE A 28 45.62 13.51 -5.69
N THR A 29 45.92 13.62 -4.40
CA THR A 29 46.61 12.54 -3.69
C THR A 29 45.66 11.44 -3.27
N LEU A 30 46.15 10.20 -3.15
CA LEU A 30 45.34 9.06 -2.67
C LEU A 30 44.78 9.30 -1.25
N ILE A 31 45.56 10.00 -0.41
CA ILE A 31 45.16 10.35 0.97
C ILE A 31 43.98 11.33 0.96
N GLU A 32 44.00 12.36 0.12
CA GLU A 32 42.90 13.31 -0.01
C GLU A 32 41.59 12.62 -0.45
N LEU A 33 41.70 11.67 -1.40
CA LEU A 33 40.53 10.89 -1.81
C LEU A 33 40.02 10.01 -0.67
N LEU A 34 40.93 9.33 0.04
CA LEU A 34 40.54 8.40 1.11
C LEU A 34 39.89 9.12 2.28
N VAL A 35 40.35 10.29 2.66
CA VAL A 35 39.75 11.12 3.73
C VAL A 35 38.33 11.56 3.32
N VAL A 36 38.13 11.99 2.08
CA VAL A 36 36.81 12.42 1.61
C VAL A 36 35.81 11.27 1.64
N ILE A 37 36.18 10.08 1.13
CA ILE A 37 35.26 8.93 1.18
C ILE A 37 34.98 8.48 2.63
N ALA A 38 35.93 8.58 3.54
CA ALA A 38 35.75 8.27 4.94
C ALA A 38 34.74 9.22 5.59
N ILE A 39 34.84 10.52 5.34
CA ILE A 39 33.88 11.52 5.87
C ILE A 39 32.48 11.26 5.29
N ILE A 40 32.37 11.02 3.99
CA ILE A 40 31.09 10.70 3.34
C ILE A 40 30.47 9.43 3.97
N ALA A 41 31.28 8.38 4.20
CA ALA A 41 30.80 7.14 4.79
C ALA A 41 30.26 7.36 6.22
N ILE A 42 30.95 8.16 7.05
CA ILE A 42 30.49 8.49 8.41
C ILE A 42 29.17 9.27 8.36
N LEU A 43 29.07 10.30 7.53
CA LEU A 43 27.86 11.09 7.38
C LEU A 43 26.70 10.25 6.86
N ALA A 44 26.93 9.40 5.85
CA ALA A 44 25.92 8.49 5.30
C ALA A 44 25.42 7.50 6.37
N ALA A 45 26.32 6.92 7.16
CA ALA A 45 25.96 5.98 8.23
C ALA A 45 25.02 6.58 9.27
N MET A 46 25.12 7.88 9.55
CA MET A 46 24.22 8.60 10.46
C MET A 46 22.89 8.98 9.79
N LEU A 47 22.90 9.31 8.48
CA LEU A 47 21.72 9.79 7.76
C LEU A 47 20.78 8.65 7.31
N LEU A 48 21.31 7.50 6.89
CA LEU A 48 20.51 6.39 6.36
C LEU A 48 19.43 5.86 7.32
N PRO A 49 19.71 5.66 8.64
CA PRO A 49 18.67 5.24 9.59
C PRO A 49 17.57 6.28 9.78
N ALA A 50 17.93 7.57 9.82
CA ALA A 50 16.97 8.66 9.96
C ALA A 50 16.07 8.79 8.73
N LEU A 51 16.64 8.68 7.52
CA LEU A 51 15.93 8.72 6.25
C LEU A 51 14.95 7.53 6.12
N SER A 52 15.39 6.34 6.52
CA SER A 52 14.55 5.13 6.52
C SER A 52 13.31 5.30 7.41
N LYS A 53 13.49 5.82 8.63
CA LYS A 53 12.37 6.10 9.55
C LYS A 53 11.42 7.17 8.99
N SER A 54 11.96 8.23 8.40
CA SER A 54 11.17 9.31 7.80
C SER A 54 10.37 8.81 6.60
N LYS A 55 10.96 7.97 5.74
CA LYS A 55 10.28 7.33 4.61
C LYS A 55 9.09 6.48 5.07
N LYS A 56 9.30 5.63 6.09
CA LYS A 56 8.22 4.79 6.64
C LYS A 56 7.08 5.62 7.25
N LYS A 57 7.40 6.74 7.90
CA LYS A 57 6.39 7.68 8.43
C LYS A 57 5.61 8.34 7.28
N ALA A 58 6.27 8.80 6.24
CA ALA A 58 5.63 9.37 5.06
C ALA A 58 4.71 8.37 4.35
N GLN A 59 5.16 7.12 4.20
CA GLN A 59 4.33 6.03 3.66
C GLN A 59 3.09 5.77 4.54
N GLY A 60 3.23 5.83 5.86
CA GLY A 60 2.10 5.70 6.78
C GLY A 60 1.06 6.82 6.62
N ILE A 61 1.49 8.07 6.48
CA ILE A 61 0.59 9.20 6.22
C ILE A 61 -0.11 9.04 4.88
N SER A 62 0.61 8.62 3.84
CA SER A 62 0.02 8.36 2.52
C SER A 62 -0.98 7.20 2.57
N CYS A 63 -0.70 6.13 3.31
CA CYS A 63 -1.64 5.04 3.55
C CYS A 63 -2.93 5.53 4.22
N LEU A 64 -2.84 6.32 5.29
CA LEU A 64 -4.01 6.90 5.95
C LEU A 64 -4.85 7.78 5.01
N ASN A 65 -4.19 8.56 4.14
CA ASN A 65 -4.90 9.35 3.13
C ASN A 65 -5.62 8.46 2.10
N ASN A 66 -5.02 7.35 1.69
CA ASN A 66 -5.64 6.38 0.80
C ASN A 66 -6.89 5.75 1.45
N LEU A 67 -6.77 5.30 2.70
CA LEU A 67 -7.89 4.76 3.46
C LEU A 67 -9.04 5.78 3.61
N LYS A 68 -8.71 7.06 3.89
CA LYS A 68 -9.73 8.13 3.96
C LYS A 68 -10.41 8.38 2.64
N GLN A 69 -9.70 8.31 1.51
CA GLN A 69 -10.29 8.48 0.17
C GLN A 69 -11.28 7.36 -0.14
N VAL A 70 -10.92 6.11 0.13
CA VAL A 70 -11.82 4.96 -0.07
C VAL A 70 -12.99 5.01 0.92
N GLN A 71 -12.73 5.40 2.18
CA GLN A 71 -13.79 5.59 3.17
C GLN A 71 -14.79 6.67 2.75
N LEU A 72 -14.32 7.78 2.19
CA LEU A 72 -15.19 8.83 1.67
C LEU A 72 -16.06 8.31 0.52
N ALA A 73 -15.50 7.49 -0.38
CA ALA A 73 -16.26 6.86 -1.46
C ALA A 73 -17.37 5.94 -0.93
N LEU A 74 -17.11 5.18 0.14
CA LEU A 74 -18.12 4.37 0.82
C LEU A 74 -19.25 5.21 1.44
N VAL A 75 -18.90 6.36 2.02
CA VAL A 75 -19.90 7.31 2.56
C VAL A 75 -20.74 7.90 1.43
N MET A 76 -20.12 8.36 0.35
CA MET A 76 -20.85 8.90 -0.82
C MET A 76 -21.77 7.85 -1.45
N TYR A 77 -21.30 6.61 -1.57
CA TYR A 77 -22.15 5.50 -2.01
C TYR A 77 -23.38 5.33 -1.10
N ALA A 78 -23.19 5.31 0.21
CA ALA A 78 -24.29 5.15 1.16
C ALA A 78 -25.30 6.32 1.10
N ASP A 79 -24.82 7.56 0.93
CA ASP A 79 -25.68 8.74 0.77
C ASP A 79 -26.55 8.63 -0.50
N ASP A 80 -26.02 8.12 -1.60
CA ASP A 80 -26.76 7.94 -2.85
C ASP A 80 -27.64 6.67 -2.88
N ASN A 81 -27.50 5.78 -1.87
CA ASN A 81 -28.22 4.51 -1.79
C ASN A 81 -29.05 4.37 -0.50
N ASP A 82 -29.77 5.41 -0.11
CA ASP A 82 -30.69 5.42 1.05
C ASP A 82 -30.04 4.96 2.37
N GLY A 83 -28.76 5.25 2.54
CA GLY A 83 -27.96 4.86 3.69
C GLY A 83 -27.51 3.40 3.70
N HIS A 84 -27.73 2.63 2.63
CA HIS A 84 -27.22 1.27 2.49
C HIS A 84 -25.71 1.26 2.32
N LEU A 85 -25.04 0.40 3.08
CA LEU A 85 -23.61 0.17 2.92
C LEU A 85 -23.35 -0.68 1.68
N ALA A 86 -22.22 -0.42 1.02
CA ALA A 86 -21.78 -1.21 -0.14
C ALA A 86 -21.60 -2.69 0.27
N GLU A 87 -21.97 -3.59 -0.63
CA GLU A 87 -21.91 -5.03 -0.35
C GLU A 87 -20.45 -5.51 -0.24
N ASN A 88 -20.16 -6.21 0.84
CA ASN A 88 -18.84 -6.81 1.08
C ASN A 88 -18.92 -8.32 0.88
N ARG A 89 -18.85 -8.74 -0.36
CA ARG A 89 -18.91 -10.17 -0.72
C ARG A 89 -17.50 -10.76 -0.73
N GLY A 90 -17.26 -11.78 0.08
CA GLY A 90 -16.06 -12.62 -0.01
C GLY A 90 -16.03 -13.39 -1.31
N SER A 91 -14.90 -13.94 -1.67
CA SER A 91 -14.42 -14.70 -2.83
C SER A 91 -15.35 -15.03 -4.03
N MET A 92 -16.61 -14.67 -3.99
CA MET A 92 -17.53 -14.78 -5.14
C MET A 92 -17.48 -13.50 -5.94
N ILE A 93 -16.91 -13.60 -7.13
CA ILE A 93 -16.87 -12.58 -8.17
C ILE A 93 -18.31 -12.29 -8.60
N THR A 94 -18.98 -11.39 -7.92
CA THR A 94 -20.28 -10.89 -8.35
C THR A 94 -20.14 -9.40 -8.67
N SER A 95 -20.92 -8.93 -9.63
CA SER A 95 -20.97 -7.52 -10.03
C SER A 95 -21.38 -6.57 -8.90
N ASN A 96 -21.96 -7.11 -7.83
CA ASN A 96 -22.49 -6.35 -6.71
C ASN A 96 -21.60 -6.56 -5.50
N ALA A 97 -20.46 -5.89 -5.47
CA ALA A 97 -19.57 -5.81 -4.31
C ALA A 97 -18.84 -4.47 -4.35
N TRP A 98 -18.40 -3.99 -3.19
CA TRP A 98 -17.67 -2.73 -3.12
C TRP A 98 -16.44 -2.69 -4.03
N ILE A 99 -15.77 -3.83 -4.21
CA ILE A 99 -14.72 -4.11 -5.21
C ILE A 99 -14.90 -5.53 -5.74
N THR A 100 -14.30 -5.82 -6.91
CA THR A 100 -14.30 -7.16 -7.51
C THR A 100 -12.87 -7.71 -7.61
N GLY A 101 -12.75 -8.95 -8.08
CA GLY A 101 -11.46 -9.63 -8.27
C GLY A 101 -10.93 -10.32 -7.03
N ASN A 102 -10.10 -11.33 -7.25
CA ASN A 102 -9.49 -12.14 -6.20
C ASN A 102 -7.97 -12.13 -6.35
N LEU A 103 -7.24 -11.75 -5.31
CA LEU A 103 -5.78 -11.74 -5.29
C LEU A 103 -5.26 -13.08 -4.78
N SER A 104 -4.11 -13.51 -5.30
CA SER A 104 -3.40 -14.68 -4.81
C SER A 104 -1.92 -14.58 -5.15
N TRP A 105 -1.10 -15.41 -4.53
CA TRP A 105 0.26 -15.59 -5.02
C TRP A 105 0.25 -16.45 -6.29
N ASP A 106 1.09 -16.04 -7.26
CA ASP A 106 1.27 -16.75 -8.54
C ASP A 106 2.18 -17.96 -8.35
N LEU A 107 1.74 -18.94 -7.56
CA LEU A 107 2.53 -20.11 -7.21
C LEU A 107 2.39 -21.21 -8.25
N PRO A 108 3.51 -21.79 -8.75
CA PRO A 108 3.44 -22.96 -9.62
C PRO A 108 2.67 -24.13 -8.96
N PRO A 109 1.93 -24.94 -9.72
CA PRO A 109 1.79 -24.94 -11.19
C PRO A 109 0.68 -24.02 -11.74
N GLN A 110 0.05 -23.15 -10.92
CA GLN A 110 -1.02 -22.27 -11.37
C GLN A 110 -0.50 -21.21 -12.34
N ALA A 111 -1.35 -20.84 -13.31
CA ALA A 111 -1.09 -19.69 -14.16
C ALA A 111 -1.12 -18.38 -13.33
N PRO A 112 -0.38 -17.33 -13.74
CA PRO A 112 -0.42 -16.05 -13.07
C PRO A 112 -1.84 -15.50 -12.94
N ASN A 113 -2.19 -15.07 -11.74
CA ASN A 113 -3.50 -14.49 -11.47
C ASN A 113 -3.59 -13.08 -12.10
N LEU A 114 -4.49 -12.91 -13.06
CA LEU A 114 -4.68 -11.65 -13.78
C LEU A 114 -5.27 -10.57 -12.89
N ASP A 115 -6.05 -10.92 -11.88
CA ASP A 115 -6.67 -9.97 -10.94
C ASP A 115 -5.62 -9.21 -10.12
N ASN A 116 -4.44 -9.80 -9.90
CA ASN A 116 -3.36 -9.15 -9.17
C ASN A 116 -2.97 -7.78 -9.74
N THR A 117 -3.11 -7.59 -11.06
CA THR A 117 -2.72 -6.36 -11.77
C THR A 117 -3.87 -5.66 -12.48
N ASN A 118 -5.09 -6.18 -12.35
CA ASN A 118 -6.27 -5.66 -13.06
C ASN A 118 -6.94 -4.54 -12.24
N THR A 119 -6.63 -3.30 -12.57
CA THR A 119 -7.24 -2.12 -11.93
C THR A 119 -8.74 -1.96 -12.25
N ALA A 120 -9.26 -2.60 -13.32
CA ALA A 120 -10.69 -2.57 -13.62
C ALA A 120 -11.52 -3.19 -12.48
N ASN A 121 -10.98 -4.18 -11.77
CA ASN A 121 -11.64 -4.81 -10.63
C ASN A 121 -11.95 -3.83 -9.48
N LEU A 122 -11.18 -2.75 -9.35
CA LEU A 122 -11.36 -1.74 -8.30
C LEU A 122 -12.42 -0.69 -8.68
N VAL A 123 -12.58 -0.43 -9.98
CA VAL A 123 -13.50 0.59 -10.49
C VAL A 123 -14.80 0.01 -11.04
N ALA A 124 -14.88 -1.32 -11.20
CA ALA A 124 -16.10 -2.04 -11.59
C ALA A 124 -17.02 -2.34 -10.39
N GLY A 125 -16.52 -2.26 -9.15
CA GLY A 125 -17.31 -2.43 -7.95
C GLY A 125 -18.23 -1.25 -7.67
N GLU A 126 -19.11 -1.39 -6.69
CA GLU A 126 -20.14 -0.42 -6.33
C GLU A 126 -19.59 0.97 -5.99
N ILE A 127 -18.41 1.05 -5.37
CA ILE A 127 -17.77 2.32 -5.02
C ILE A 127 -16.91 2.91 -6.13
N GLY A 128 -16.72 2.19 -7.24
CA GLY A 128 -15.89 2.63 -8.36
C GLY A 128 -16.21 4.03 -8.89
N PRO A 129 -17.48 4.41 -9.09
CA PRO A 129 -17.86 5.76 -9.50
C PRO A 129 -17.40 6.87 -8.54
N TYR A 130 -17.30 6.55 -7.24
CA TYR A 130 -17.01 7.51 -6.16
C TYR A 130 -15.52 7.66 -5.87
N VAL A 131 -14.67 6.75 -6.33
CA VAL A 131 -13.19 6.81 -6.10
C VAL A 131 -12.50 7.65 -7.18
N ALA A 132 -13.23 8.45 -7.95
CA ALA A 132 -12.70 9.29 -9.04
C ALA A 132 -11.78 8.51 -10.02
N LYS A 133 -12.01 7.23 -10.20
CA LYS A 133 -11.22 6.27 -11.00
C LYS A 133 -9.75 6.15 -10.56
N THR A 134 -9.44 6.51 -9.31
CA THR A 134 -8.07 6.49 -8.77
C THR A 134 -7.77 5.13 -8.14
N ALA A 135 -7.39 4.14 -8.94
CA ALA A 135 -7.04 2.80 -8.46
C ALA A 135 -5.91 2.81 -7.40
N GLY A 136 -5.03 3.81 -7.42
CA GLY A 136 -3.92 3.92 -6.47
C GLY A 136 -4.32 4.07 -5.00
N ALA A 137 -5.55 4.54 -4.71
CA ALA A 137 -6.04 4.67 -3.34
C ALA A 137 -6.30 3.32 -2.65
N PHE A 138 -6.45 2.24 -3.42
CA PHE A 138 -6.68 0.90 -2.86
C PHE A 138 -5.42 0.20 -2.38
N LYS A 139 -4.27 0.85 -2.45
CA LYS A 139 -3.00 0.23 -2.09
C LYS A 139 -2.19 1.08 -1.12
N CYS A 140 -1.69 0.45 -0.07
CA CYS A 140 -0.70 1.04 0.81
C CYS A 140 0.64 1.19 0.07
N PRO A 141 1.28 2.39 0.07
CA PRO A 141 2.57 2.59 -0.58
C PRO A 141 3.73 1.82 0.09
N ALA A 142 3.50 1.22 1.25
CA ALA A 142 4.45 0.35 1.92
C ALA A 142 4.28 -1.14 1.56
N ASP A 143 3.21 -1.51 0.83
CA ASP A 143 3.08 -2.84 0.22
C ASP A 143 3.99 -2.97 -1.01
N ASN A 144 5.16 -3.53 -0.81
CA ASN A 144 6.17 -3.74 -1.85
C ASN A 144 6.26 -5.22 -2.31
N TYR A 145 5.19 -5.97 -2.18
CA TYR A 145 5.14 -7.39 -2.53
C TYR A 145 4.41 -7.60 -3.87
N PRO A 146 5.13 -7.66 -4.99
CA PRO A 146 4.53 -7.84 -6.32
C PRO A 146 4.10 -9.28 -6.54
N GLY A 147 3.07 -9.47 -7.37
CA GLY A 147 2.81 -10.74 -8.03
C GLY A 147 3.76 -10.96 -9.23
N ALA A 148 3.61 -12.09 -9.94
CA ALA A 148 4.46 -12.44 -11.06
C ALA A 148 4.43 -11.42 -12.22
N ARG A 149 3.35 -10.66 -12.36
CA ARG A 149 3.15 -9.68 -13.43
C ARG A 149 3.39 -8.22 -13.02
N GLY A 150 3.76 -7.97 -11.76
CA GLY A 150 4.02 -6.64 -11.25
C GLY A 150 3.31 -6.35 -9.92
N PRO A 151 3.27 -5.08 -9.51
CA PRO A 151 2.64 -4.68 -8.26
C PRO A 151 1.17 -5.08 -8.21
N ARG A 152 0.75 -5.69 -7.09
CA ARG A 152 -0.67 -5.99 -6.86
C ARG A 152 -1.46 -4.71 -6.74
N VAL A 153 -2.69 -4.70 -7.24
CA VAL A 153 -3.53 -3.49 -7.34
C VAL A 153 -4.10 -3.03 -6.00
N ARG A 154 -4.15 -3.91 -4.99
CA ARG A 154 -4.81 -3.65 -3.72
C ARG A 154 -4.03 -4.24 -2.55
N SER A 155 -4.10 -3.58 -1.39
CA SER A 155 -3.65 -4.08 -0.08
C SER A 155 -4.70 -3.90 1.01
N ILE A 156 -5.85 -3.27 0.72
CA ILE A 156 -6.89 -3.00 1.69
C ILE A 156 -8.07 -3.94 1.54
N SER A 157 -8.71 -4.24 2.67
CA SER A 157 -9.93 -5.04 2.76
C SER A 157 -10.92 -4.40 3.73
N MET A 158 -12.21 -4.68 3.55
CA MET A 158 -13.29 -4.13 4.32
C MET A 158 -13.73 -5.10 5.41
N ASN A 159 -14.15 -4.54 6.55
CA ASN A 159 -14.70 -5.27 7.68
C ASN A 159 -15.84 -6.21 7.23
N GLY A 160 -15.67 -7.50 7.50
CA GLY A 160 -16.60 -8.54 7.09
C GLY A 160 -18.00 -8.45 7.70
N PHE A 161 -18.27 -7.46 8.54
CA PHE A 161 -19.61 -7.18 9.09
C PHE A 161 -20.30 -6.01 8.39
N MET A 162 -19.64 -5.37 7.41
CA MET A 162 -20.22 -4.30 6.59
C MET A 162 -20.92 -4.87 5.36
N GLY A 163 -22.07 -4.31 5.02
CA GLY A 163 -22.87 -4.73 3.86
C GLY A 163 -23.57 -6.08 4.04
N ASP A 164 -24.30 -6.49 3.00
CA ASP A 164 -24.98 -7.77 2.97
C ASP A 164 -24.02 -8.90 2.57
N VAL A 165 -23.85 -9.88 3.43
CA VAL A 165 -22.90 -10.99 3.24
C VAL A 165 -23.51 -12.32 3.64
N ASP A 166 -24.78 -12.53 3.31
CA ASP A 166 -25.54 -13.68 3.83
C ASP A 166 -25.00 -15.05 3.41
N ASN A 167 -24.05 -15.12 2.49
CA ASN A 167 -23.57 -16.43 2.02
C ASN A 167 -22.12 -16.43 1.54
N ILE A 168 -21.16 -16.29 2.47
CA ILE A 168 -19.76 -16.50 2.15
C ILE A 168 -19.54 -17.97 1.85
N ASN A 169 -19.37 -18.32 0.58
CA ASN A 169 -19.04 -19.68 0.11
C ASN A 169 -20.01 -20.78 0.59
N GLY A 170 -21.28 -20.49 0.80
CA GLY A 170 -22.24 -21.48 1.30
C GLY A 170 -22.00 -21.96 2.73
N LYS A 171 -21.08 -21.32 3.47
CA LYS A 171 -20.70 -21.75 4.82
C LYS A 171 -21.48 -21.06 5.95
N GLY A 172 -22.52 -20.29 5.63
CA GLY A 172 -23.32 -19.62 6.64
C GLY A 172 -22.56 -18.50 7.39
N ASN A 173 -23.22 -17.92 8.40
CA ASN A 173 -22.64 -16.88 9.23
C ASN A 173 -21.52 -17.44 10.13
N LEU A 174 -20.27 -17.03 9.90
CA LEU A 174 -19.11 -17.44 10.72
C LEU A 174 -19.22 -16.95 12.17
N ASN A 175 -20.06 -15.95 12.43
CA ASN A 175 -20.23 -15.31 13.71
C ASN A 175 -21.71 -15.17 14.08
N PRO A 176 -22.44 -16.26 14.36
CA PRO A 176 -23.85 -16.21 14.71
C PRO A 176 -24.07 -15.38 15.98
N GLY A 177 -25.12 -14.55 15.97
CA GLY A 177 -25.49 -13.70 17.10
C GLY A 177 -24.73 -12.37 17.18
N TRP A 178 -23.84 -12.06 16.22
CA TRP A 178 -23.21 -10.77 16.10
C TRP A 178 -23.90 -9.91 15.04
N LYS A 179 -24.02 -8.59 15.31
CA LYS A 179 -24.74 -7.64 14.46
C LYS A 179 -23.99 -7.41 13.15
N ARG A 180 -24.72 -7.42 12.03
CA ARG A 180 -24.26 -6.93 10.73
C ARG A 180 -24.71 -5.51 10.51
N PHE A 181 -23.90 -4.73 9.81
CA PHE A 181 -24.19 -3.35 9.47
C PHE A 181 -24.62 -3.28 8.02
N LEU A 182 -25.90 -3.20 7.76
CA LEU A 182 -26.45 -3.09 6.40
C LEU A 182 -26.65 -1.63 5.99
N ARG A 183 -26.84 -0.76 6.98
CA ARG A 183 -27.04 0.68 6.80
C ARG A 183 -26.14 1.47 7.74
N VAL A 184 -25.89 2.72 7.38
CA VAL A 184 -25.19 3.68 8.26
C VAL A 184 -25.89 3.79 9.63
N SER A 185 -27.23 3.73 9.67
CA SER A 185 -28.00 3.74 10.91
C SER A 185 -27.76 2.56 11.84
N ASP A 186 -27.16 1.48 11.34
CA ASP A 186 -26.84 0.29 12.15
C ASP A 186 -25.58 0.47 13.00
N LEU A 187 -24.76 1.47 12.69
CA LEU A 187 -23.45 1.71 13.30
C LEU A 187 -23.56 2.38 14.70
N VAL A 188 -24.47 1.89 15.54
CA VAL A 188 -24.71 2.44 16.89
C VAL A 188 -23.87 1.77 17.98
N ALA A 189 -23.49 0.52 17.78
CA ALA A 189 -22.64 -0.23 18.70
C ALA A 189 -21.66 -1.10 17.88
N PRO A 190 -20.34 -0.96 18.14
CA PRO A 190 -19.65 -0.17 19.17
C PRO A 190 -19.64 1.34 18.95
N GLY A 191 -20.29 1.87 17.92
CA GLY A 191 -20.38 3.27 17.54
C GLY A 191 -19.41 3.65 16.41
N PRO A 192 -19.74 4.71 15.61
CA PRO A 192 -19.00 5.03 14.39
C PRO A 192 -17.50 5.28 14.59
N SER A 193 -17.11 5.92 15.70
CA SER A 193 -15.71 6.23 16.00
C SER A 193 -14.90 5.01 16.47
N LEU A 194 -15.55 3.92 16.83
CA LEU A 194 -14.90 2.68 17.21
C LEU A 194 -15.03 1.59 16.15
N THR A 195 -16.06 1.67 15.29
CA THR A 195 -16.25 0.66 14.24
C THR A 195 -15.29 0.91 13.08
N TRP A 196 -14.31 0.05 12.96
CA TRP A 196 -13.40 0.10 11.79
C TRP A 196 -14.12 -0.39 10.54
N VAL A 197 -13.77 0.20 9.39
CA VAL A 197 -14.36 -0.10 8.08
C VAL A 197 -13.35 -0.73 7.13
N LEU A 198 -12.19 -0.12 6.99
CA LEU A 198 -11.11 -0.58 6.11
C LEU A 198 -9.82 -0.76 6.91
N LEU A 199 -9.00 -1.72 6.48
CA LEU A 199 -7.65 -1.92 6.97
C LEU A 199 -6.72 -2.37 5.86
N ASP A 200 -5.40 -2.25 6.08
CA ASP A 200 -4.41 -2.95 5.26
C ASP A 200 -4.33 -4.42 5.66
N GLU A 201 -4.47 -5.31 4.70
CA GLU A 201 -4.39 -6.75 4.92
C GLU A 201 -3.01 -7.29 4.56
N HIS A 202 -2.59 -8.34 5.29
CA HIS A 202 -1.29 -8.98 5.10
C HIS A 202 -1.17 -9.61 3.69
N PRO A 203 0.00 -9.52 3.04
CA PRO A 203 0.20 -10.04 1.68
C PRO A 203 -0.13 -11.53 1.49
N ASP A 204 0.08 -12.34 2.51
CA ASP A 204 -0.25 -13.79 2.50
C ASP A 204 -1.69 -14.09 2.94
N SER A 205 -2.47 -13.07 3.28
CA SER A 205 -3.87 -13.20 3.71
C SER A 205 -4.83 -12.70 2.66
N ILE A 206 -4.50 -11.57 2.04
CA ILE A 206 -5.38 -10.86 1.12
C ILE A 206 -5.72 -11.71 -0.11
N ASN A 207 -7.01 -11.95 -0.30
CA ASN A 207 -7.56 -12.62 -1.48
C ASN A 207 -8.69 -11.79 -2.12
N ASP A 208 -9.81 -11.65 -1.44
CA ASP A 208 -10.96 -10.84 -1.85
C ASP A 208 -11.00 -9.49 -1.10
N GLY A 209 -12.10 -8.77 -1.20
CA GLY A 209 -12.30 -7.50 -0.51
C GLY A 209 -12.75 -7.61 0.95
N PHE A 210 -12.92 -8.82 1.44
CA PHE A 210 -13.52 -9.12 2.73
C PHE A 210 -12.45 -9.47 3.76
N PHE A 211 -12.48 -8.82 4.92
CA PHE A 211 -11.62 -9.17 6.03
C PHE A 211 -12.42 -9.89 7.11
N SER A 212 -12.12 -11.15 7.30
CA SER A 212 -12.79 -12.03 8.26
C SER A 212 -12.22 -11.86 9.66
N VAL A 213 -13.08 -11.57 10.63
CA VAL A 213 -12.73 -11.59 12.05
C VAL A 213 -13.60 -12.63 12.75
N LEU A 214 -12.99 -13.62 13.35
CA LEU A 214 -13.70 -14.57 14.22
C LEU A 214 -13.97 -13.90 15.56
N MET A 215 -15.23 -13.66 15.87
CA MET A 215 -15.65 -12.90 17.07
C MET A 215 -15.58 -13.74 18.36
N ALA A 216 -15.46 -15.04 18.26
CA ALA A 216 -15.25 -15.96 19.37
C ALA A 216 -13.92 -16.70 19.20
N GLY A 217 -13.04 -16.59 20.18
CA GLY A 217 -11.71 -17.22 20.11
C GLY A 217 -10.56 -16.21 20.02
N ASN A 218 -9.37 -16.71 19.83
CA ASN A 218 -8.14 -15.93 19.86
C ASN A 218 -7.24 -16.17 18.63
N VAL A 219 -7.79 -16.65 17.52
CA VAL A 219 -7.06 -17.03 16.30
C VAL A 219 -7.44 -16.12 15.15
N TRP A 220 -6.44 -15.61 14.43
CA TRP A 220 -6.66 -14.87 13.19
C TRP A 220 -7.24 -15.78 12.10
N THR A 221 -8.32 -15.36 11.46
CA THR A 221 -8.82 -15.94 10.20
C THR A 221 -8.14 -15.28 9.02
N ASP A 222 -8.26 -13.96 8.95
CA ASP A 222 -7.44 -13.13 8.07
C ASP A 222 -6.46 -12.32 8.92
N VAL A 223 -5.31 -11.99 8.36
CA VAL A 223 -4.20 -11.36 9.08
C VAL A 223 -4.05 -9.91 8.64
N PRO A 224 -4.06 -8.95 9.57
CA PRO A 224 -3.80 -7.57 9.21
C PRO A 224 -2.33 -7.35 8.84
N ALA A 225 -2.07 -6.36 7.99
CA ALA A 225 -0.71 -5.99 7.61
C ALA A 225 0.11 -5.42 8.79
N SER A 226 1.43 -5.42 8.61
CA SER A 226 2.38 -4.86 9.58
C SER A 226 3.39 -3.91 8.90
N TYR A 227 2.96 -3.20 7.85
CA TYR A 227 3.82 -2.41 6.95
C TYR A 227 4.55 -1.24 7.63
N HIS A 228 3.94 -0.61 8.62
CA HIS A 228 4.39 0.65 9.23
C HIS A 228 5.17 0.40 10.53
N ASN A 229 6.29 -0.31 10.47
CA ASN A 229 7.08 -0.74 11.63
C ASN A 229 6.27 -1.60 12.62
N GLY A 230 5.59 -2.61 12.12
CA GLY A 230 4.73 -3.48 12.92
C GLY A 230 3.39 -2.84 13.25
N ALA A 231 2.85 -2.05 12.33
CA ALA A 231 1.57 -1.38 12.47
C ALA A 231 0.73 -1.48 11.19
N CYS A 232 -0.58 -1.33 11.33
CA CYS A 232 -1.57 -1.37 10.27
C CYS A 232 -2.37 -0.05 10.22
N GLY A 233 -2.72 0.40 9.02
CA GLY A 233 -3.66 1.50 8.82
C GLY A 233 -5.10 1.03 8.95
N PHE A 234 -5.94 1.83 9.60
CA PHE A 234 -7.39 1.62 9.73
C PHE A 234 -8.14 2.88 9.33
N SER A 235 -9.32 2.73 8.70
CA SER A 235 -10.35 3.77 8.69
C SER A 235 -11.55 3.34 9.53
N PHE A 236 -12.29 4.31 10.02
CA PHE A 236 -13.44 4.12 10.91
C PHE A 236 -14.70 4.72 10.30
N ALA A 237 -15.86 4.30 10.79
CA ALA A 237 -17.14 4.67 10.22
C ALA A 237 -17.47 6.16 10.33
N ASP A 238 -16.85 6.89 11.25
CA ASP A 238 -16.95 8.36 11.37
C ASP A 238 -16.01 9.12 10.40
N GLY A 239 -15.23 8.40 9.58
CA GLY A 239 -14.31 8.95 8.58
C GLY A 239 -12.90 9.22 9.08
N HIS A 240 -12.59 9.06 10.37
CA HIS A 240 -11.21 9.17 10.81
C HIS A 240 -10.37 7.96 10.39
N ALA A 241 -9.04 8.10 10.38
CA ALA A 241 -8.11 7.01 10.14
C ALA A 241 -6.92 7.09 11.09
N GLU A 242 -6.46 5.93 11.56
CA GLU A 242 -5.32 5.82 12.45
C GLU A 242 -4.37 4.69 12.07
N ILE A 243 -3.15 4.74 12.62
CA ILE A 243 -2.19 3.63 12.54
C ILE A 243 -2.17 2.91 13.88
N LYS A 244 -2.61 1.66 13.88
CA LYS A 244 -2.59 0.76 15.04
C LYS A 244 -1.29 -0.06 15.04
N ARG A 245 -0.49 0.10 16.09
CA ARG A 245 0.70 -0.73 16.30
C ARG A 245 0.34 -2.04 16.97
N TRP A 246 0.85 -3.14 16.40
CA TRP A 246 0.65 -4.49 16.91
C TRP A 246 1.56 -4.79 18.11
N ARG A 247 1.08 -5.67 18.98
CA ARG A 247 1.75 -6.09 20.22
C ARG A 247 2.10 -7.58 20.23
N ASP A 248 1.26 -8.40 19.57
CA ASP A 248 1.47 -9.84 19.51
C ASP A 248 2.44 -10.20 18.38
N ALA A 249 3.45 -11.02 18.69
CA ALA A 249 4.40 -11.51 17.69
C ALA A 249 3.69 -12.30 16.55
N ASN A 250 2.60 -12.96 16.87
CA ASN A 250 1.79 -13.71 15.90
C ASN A 250 0.97 -12.83 14.96
N THR A 251 0.80 -11.56 15.26
CA THR A 251 0.24 -10.55 14.34
C THR A 251 1.33 -9.99 13.41
N LEU A 252 2.58 -9.98 13.87
CA LEU A 252 3.74 -9.48 13.14
C LEU A 252 4.36 -10.58 12.24
N GLN A 253 3.55 -11.20 11.40
CA GLN A 253 3.99 -12.30 10.55
C GLN A 253 4.89 -11.81 9.41
N PRO A 254 5.96 -12.56 9.05
CA PRO A 254 6.71 -12.31 7.83
C PRO A 254 5.90 -12.74 6.61
N VAL A 255 6.14 -12.08 5.47
CA VAL A 255 5.56 -12.50 4.18
C VAL A 255 6.33 -13.71 3.66
N LEU A 256 5.63 -14.83 3.49
CA LEU A 256 6.19 -16.11 3.07
C LEU A 256 5.81 -16.50 1.63
N HIS A 257 4.99 -15.68 0.95
CA HIS A 257 4.43 -15.97 -0.37
C HIS A 257 3.63 -17.28 -0.38
N ILE A 258 2.75 -17.45 0.60
CA ILE A 258 1.83 -18.59 0.69
C ILE A 258 0.39 -18.10 0.49
N ASN A 259 -0.46 -18.93 -0.13
CA ASN A 259 -1.86 -18.57 -0.29
C ASN A 259 -2.65 -18.68 1.02
N PRO A 260 -3.70 -17.87 1.23
CA PRO A 260 -4.41 -17.71 2.52
C PRO A 260 -4.93 -18.99 3.16
N SER A 261 -5.31 -19.97 2.34
CA SER A 261 -5.82 -21.26 2.81
C SER A 261 -4.77 -22.15 3.51
N ALA A 262 -3.51 -21.74 3.55
CA ALA A 262 -2.41 -22.56 4.05
C ALA A 262 -2.14 -22.42 5.57
N GLY A 263 -3.06 -21.86 6.36
CA GLY A 263 -3.03 -22.04 7.82
C GLY A 263 -2.20 -21.03 8.61
N ASN A 264 -2.29 -19.74 8.31
CA ASN A 264 -1.73 -18.67 9.16
C ASN A 264 -2.54 -18.41 10.43
N GLN A 265 -3.35 -19.37 10.86
CA GLN A 265 -4.20 -19.27 12.06
C GLN A 265 -3.35 -19.29 13.34
N LYS A 266 -2.81 -18.13 13.70
CA LYS A 266 -2.03 -17.97 14.93
C LYS A 266 -2.82 -17.18 15.95
N SER A 267 -2.68 -17.59 17.21
CA SER A 267 -3.34 -16.93 18.35
C SER A 267 -2.75 -15.54 18.59
N ALA A 268 -3.62 -14.58 18.87
CA ALA A 268 -3.24 -13.23 19.29
C ALA A 268 -4.08 -12.82 20.51
N PHE A 269 -3.41 -12.45 21.60
CA PHE A 269 -4.04 -12.24 22.89
C PHE A 269 -4.34 -10.77 23.20
N PHE A 270 -3.64 -9.85 22.55
CA PHE A 270 -3.83 -8.40 22.72
C PHE A 270 -4.45 -7.76 21.47
N ASP A 271 -4.01 -8.17 20.30
CA ASP A 271 -4.36 -7.51 19.05
C ASP A 271 -5.72 -7.98 18.52
N LEU A 272 -6.01 -9.28 18.59
CA LEU A 272 -7.30 -9.81 18.15
C LEU A 272 -8.48 -9.33 19.03
N PRO A 273 -8.41 -9.31 20.37
CA PRO A 273 -9.47 -8.70 21.18
C PRO A 273 -9.66 -7.21 20.89
N TRP A 274 -8.59 -6.47 20.58
CA TRP A 274 -8.69 -5.06 20.21
C TRP A 274 -9.52 -4.86 18.93
N ILE A 275 -9.29 -5.69 17.89
CA ILE A 275 -10.04 -5.59 16.64
C ILE A 275 -11.47 -6.12 16.82
N GLN A 276 -11.68 -7.24 17.54
CA GLN A 276 -13.00 -7.80 17.82
C GLN A 276 -13.96 -6.77 18.46
N GLN A 277 -13.50 -6.03 19.48
CA GLN A 277 -14.25 -4.97 20.15
C GLN A 277 -14.66 -3.83 19.21
N ARG A 278 -14.02 -3.72 18.05
CA ARG A 278 -14.24 -2.66 17.05
C ARG A 278 -14.84 -3.17 15.75
N THR A 279 -15.05 -4.46 15.65
CA THR A 279 -15.59 -5.11 14.44
C THR A 279 -17.11 -5.11 14.42
N SER A 280 -17.74 -5.52 15.52
CA SER A 280 -19.20 -5.61 15.66
C SER A 280 -19.60 -5.68 17.13
N ALA A 281 -20.92 -5.68 17.39
CA ALA A 281 -21.53 -5.87 18.69
C ALA A 281 -22.56 -7.02 18.67
N LYS A 282 -22.92 -7.52 19.84
CA LYS A 282 -24.01 -8.49 20.00
C LYS A 282 -25.38 -7.81 20.02
#